data_4aacfedb1c7eb2875f7651b9f0840470
#
_entry.id   4aacfedb1c7eb2875f7651b9f0840470
#
_cell.length_a   1.000
_cell.length_b   1.000
_cell.length_c   1.000
_cell.angle_alpha   90.00
_cell.angle_beta   90.00
_cell.angle_gamma   90.00
#
_symmetry.space_group_name_H-M   'P 1'
#
loop_
_entity.id
_entity.type
_entity.pdbx_description
1 polymer ?
#
loop_
_entity_poly.entity_id
_entity_poly.type
_entity_poly.pdbx_seq_one_letter_code
_entity_poly.pdbx_strand_id
1 'polypeptide(L)'
;SDVYKRQDMDLIGSVTGEVIEVNKVPVLAIPENVPFEDLSEAKNIAFATSFNQRDLVAFDEFMEIIKPYNAHIHLFNISTSKNEWNEIRLTGVNEYFKKQYPQAHITHTVLADGDLLLAIEKFVRDEHIDVIALSTYRRNILARMFNPSIARKMLFHTDTPLLVMHA
;
A
#
# COMPACT_ATOMS: atom_id res chain seq x y z
N SER A 1 -11.09 18.36 18.08
CA SER A 1 -10.23 19.53 18.20
C SER A 1 -8.96 19.37 17.37
N ASP A 2 -8.30 20.47 17.05
CA ASP A 2 -7.08 20.49 16.25
C ASP A 2 -5.92 19.73 16.90
N VAL A 3 -5.86 19.71 18.23
CA VAL A 3 -4.84 18.95 18.97
C VAL A 3 -5.05 17.45 18.80
N TYR A 4 -6.28 17.00 18.82
CA TYR A 4 -6.62 15.59 18.60
C TYR A 4 -6.30 15.16 17.16
N LYS A 5 -6.65 15.99 16.17
CA LYS A 5 -6.31 15.74 14.77
C LYS A 5 -4.80 15.66 14.54
N ARG A 6 -4.02 16.50 15.19
CA ARG A 6 -2.56 16.43 15.11
C ARG A 6 -2.00 15.13 15.66
N GLN A 7 -2.55 14.62 16.78
CA GLN A 7 -2.11 13.35 17.35
C GLN A 7 -2.44 12.16 16.43
N ASP A 8 -3.62 12.19 15.78
CA ASP A 8 -4.03 11.14 14.87
C ASP A 8 -3.21 11.13 13.57
N MET A 9 -2.58 12.24 13.23
CA MET A 9 -1.82 12.41 11.99
C MET A 9 -0.30 12.53 12.21
N ASP A 10 0.20 12.26 13.41
CA ASP A 10 1.62 12.38 13.75
C ASP A 10 2.53 11.51 12.88
N LEU A 11 2.00 10.43 12.27
CA LEU A 11 2.76 9.53 11.41
C LEU A 11 3.03 10.11 10.04
N ILE A 12 2.10 10.90 9.49
CA ILE A 12 2.20 11.48 8.15
C ILE A 12 2.14 13.00 8.19
N GLY A 13 1.69 13.57 9.31
CA GLY A 13 1.43 14.99 9.43
C GLY A 13 0.06 15.38 8.86
N SER A 14 -0.52 16.44 9.40
CA SER A 14 -1.85 16.92 9.02
C SER A 14 -1.91 17.40 7.57
N VAL A 15 -0.86 18.07 7.09
CA VAL A 15 -0.78 18.57 5.72
C VAL A 15 -0.78 17.43 4.71
N THR A 16 0.01 16.40 4.94
CA THR A 16 0.05 15.23 4.06
C THR A 16 -1.28 14.50 4.03
N GLY A 17 -1.95 14.34 5.18
CA GLY A 17 -3.27 13.75 5.26
C GLY A 17 -4.31 14.53 4.48
N GLU A 18 -4.32 15.85 4.58
CA GLU A 18 -5.19 16.73 3.79
C GLU A 18 -4.90 16.61 2.29
N VAL A 19 -3.64 16.58 1.91
CA VAL A 19 -3.24 16.40 0.51
C VAL A 19 -3.78 15.09 -0.04
N ILE A 20 -3.69 14.00 0.71
CA ILE A 20 -4.23 12.70 0.32
C ILE A 20 -5.75 12.76 0.15
N GLU A 21 -6.46 13.42 1.07
CA GLU A 21 -7.92 13.49 1.04
C GLU A 21 -8.47 14.37 -0.09
N VAL A 22 -7.83 15.47 -0.38
CA VAL A 22 -8.36 16.52 -1.28
C VAL A 22 -7.93 16.30 -2.74
N ASN A 23 -6.74 15.80 -2.96
CA ASN A 23 -6.21 15.66 -4.32
C ASN A 23 -6.75 14.43 -5.03
N LYS A 24 -6.95 14.58 -6.34
CA LYS A 24 -7.36 13.49 -7.24
C LYS A 24 -6.18 12.88 -7.99
N VAL A 25 -4.97 13.33 -7.71
CA VAL A 25 -3.75 12.80 -8.31
C VAL A 25 -3.07 11.84 -7.32
N PRO A 26 -2.27 10.89 -7.81
CA PRO A 26 -1.50 10.03 -6.92
C PRO A 26 -0.57 10.82 -6.01
N VAL A 27 -0.48 10.40 -4.75
CA VAL A 27 0.34 11.06 -3.73
C VAL A 27 1.35 10.08 -3.17
N LEU A 28 2.62 10.43 -3.21
CA LEU A 28 3.69 9.68 -2.54
C LEU A 28 4.00 10.36 -1.21
N ALA A 29 3.60 9.71 -0.12
CA ALA A 29 3.87 10.18 1.23
C ALA A 29 5.14 9.52 1.77
N ILE A 30 6.16 10.31 2.03
CA ILE A 30 7.46 9.83 2.52
C ILE A 30 7.60 10.22 3.99
N PRO A 31 7.80 9.25 4.91
CA PRO A 31 8.05 9.55 6.31
C PRO A 31 9.31 10.42 6.50
N GLU A 32 9.25 11.34 7.44
CA GLU A 32 10.28 12.37 7.63
C GLU A 32 11.68 11.79 7.85
N ASN A 33 11.79 10.68 8.56
CA ASN A 33 13.06 10.08 8.94
C ASN A 33 13.55 8.99 7.98
N VAL A 34 12.89 8.81 6.84
CA VAL A 34 13.26 7.79 5.86
C VAL A 34 14.11 8.42 4.77
N PRO A 35 15.32 7.90 4.51
CA PRO A 35 16.19 8.40 3.44
C PRO A 35 15.72 7.90 2.08
N PHE A 36 14.56 8.35 1.64
CA PHE A 36 13.92 7.98 0.38
C PHE A 36 13.70 9.25 -0.43
N GLU A 37 14.34 9.38 -1.58
CA GLU A 37 14.24 10.57 -2.42
C GLU A 37 13.17 10.43 -3.51
N ASP A 38 13.15 9.29 -4.22
CA ASP A 38 12.17 9.06 -5.27
C ASP A 38 11.94 7.55 -5.53
N LEU A 39 10.99 7.26 -6.41
CA LEU A 39 10.59 5.88 -6.74
C LEU A 39 11.67 5.07 -7.46
N SER A 40 12.71 5.70 -7.99
CA SER A 40 13.82 4.97 -8.63
C SER A 40 14.62 4.14 -7.64
N GLU A 41 14.54 4.46 -6.36
CA GLU A 41 15.20 3.71 -5.28
C GLU A 41 14.41 2.46 -4.86
N ALA A 42 13.14 2.39 -5.19
CA ALA A 42 12.27 1.30 -4.80
C ALA A 42 12.52 0.06 -5.68
N LYS A 43 12.94 -1.03 -5.06
CA LYS A 43 13.14 -2.32 -5.72
C LYS A 43 11.95 -3.25 -5.55
N ASN A 44 11.24 -3.13 -4.44
CA ASN A 44 10.08 -3.95 -4.09
C ASN A 44 8.92 -3.03 -3.69
N ILE A 45 7.85 -3.07 -4.47
CA ILE A 45 6.67 -2.25 -4.23
C ILE A 45 5.48 -3.17 -4.02
N ALA A 46 4.81 -3.04 -2.88
CA ALA A 46 3.60 -3.79 -2.58
C ALA A 46 2.36 -3.02 -3.04
N PHE A 47 1.41 -3.70 -3.65
CA PHE A 47 0.13 -3.13 -4.05
C PHE A 47 -1.02 -3.90 -3.40
N ALA A 48 -1.85 -3.20 -2.64
CA ALA A 48 -3.01 -3.76 -1.96
C ALA A 48 -4.17 -3.94 -2.93
N THR A 49 -4.73 -5.14 -3.01
CA THR A 49 -5.87 -5.46 -3.87
C THR A 49 -6.99 -6.20 -3.13
N SER A 50 -8.23 -6.00 -3.54
CA SER A 50 -9.42 -6.71 -3.04
C SER A 50 -10.22 -7.38 -4.16
N PHE A 51 -9.65 -7.51 -5.35
CA PHE A 51 -10.26 -8.17 -6.50
C PHE A 51 -11.46 -7.44 -7.11
N ASN A 52 -11.64 -6.16 -6.86
CA ASN A 52 -12.71 -5.40 -7.47
C ASN A 52 -12.22 -4.55 -8.65
N GLN A 53 -13.16 -4.03 -9.42
CA GLN A 53 -12.85 -3.27 -10.62
C GLN A 53 -12.05 -1.99 -10.33
N ARG A 54 -12.26 -1.36 -9.18
CA ARG A 54 -11.52 -0.16 -8.80
C ARG A 54 -10.04 -0.44 -8.60
N ASP A 55 -9.70 -1.63 -8.11
CA ASP A 55 -8.31 -2.06 -7.97
C ASP A 55 -7.63 -2.22 -9.33
N LEU A 56 -8.36 -2.70 -10.34
CA LEU A 56 -7.81 -2.81 -11.71
C LEU A 56 -7.47 -1.42 -12.26
N VAL A 57 -8.37 -0.45 -12.08
CA VAL A 57 -8.13 0.93 -12.52
C VAL A 57 -6.96 1.55 -11.75
N ALA A 58 -6.94 1.37 -10.44
CA ALA A 58 -5.85 1.86 -9.60
C ALA A 58 -4.51 1.23 -9.97
N PHE A 59 -4.51 -0.06 -10.30
CA PHE A 59 -3.29 -0.76 -10.70
C PHE A 59 -2.78 -0.26 -12.06
N ASP A 60 -3.65 0.01 -13.02
CA ASP A 60 -3.24 0.58 -14.30
C ASP A 60 -2.60 1.96 -14.12
N GLU A 61 -3.18 2.79 -13.28
CA GLU A 61 -2.61 4.10 -12.92
C GLU A 61 -1.25 3.95 -12.21
N PHE A 62 -1.16 3.01 -11.28
CA PHE A 62 0.07 2.66 -10.60
C PHE A 62 1.17 2.23 -11.57
N MET A 63 0.84 1.36 -12.53
CA MET A 63 1.79 0.89 -13.53
C MET A 63 2.32 2.01 -14.41
N GLU A 64 1.48 2.97 -14.78
CA GLU A 64 1.93 4.15 -15.53
C GLU A 64 3.01 4.94 -14.79
N ILE A 65 2.93 4.97 -13.47
CA ILE A 65 3.91 5.68 -12.64
C ILE A 65 5.19 4.88 -12.49
N ILE A 66 5.11 3.56 -12.20
CA ILE A 66 6.26 2.78 -11.76
C ILE A 66 6.96 1.98 -12.86
N LYS A 67 6.32 1.75 -14.01
CA LYS A 67 6.94 0.95 -15.07
C LYS A 67 8.35 1.38 -15.50
N PRO A 68 8.73 2.68 -15.47
CA PRO A 68 10.09 3.08 -15.81
C PRO A 68 11.15 2.58 -14.83
N TYR A 69 10.78 2.20 -13.62
CA TYR A 69 11.72 1.91 -12.54
C TYR A 69 12.05 0.41 -12.38
N ASN A 70 11.40 -0.45 -13.15
CA ASN A 70 11.67 -1.90 -13.16
C ASN A 70 11.64 -2.56 -11.77
N ALA A 71 10.72 -2.16 -10.92
CA ALA A 71 10.56 -2.71 -9.58
C ALA A 71 9.84 -4.08 -9.61
N HIS A 72 10.12 -4.91 -8.60
CA HIS A 72 9.32 -6.10 -8.33
C HIS A 72 8.03 -5.68 -7.63
N ILE A 73 6.89 -6.09 -8.19
CA ILE A 73 5.57 -5.75 -7.68
C ILE A 73 5.00 -6.93 -6.91
N HIS A 74 4.66 -6.70 -5.64
CA HIS A 74 4.06 -7.69 -4.76
C HIS A 74 2.59 -7.34 -4.55
N LEU A 75 1.70 -8.05 -5.25
CA LEU A 75 0.27 -7.94 -4.96
C LEU A 75 -0.04 -8.60 -3.63
N PHE A 76 -0.81 -7.95 -2.79
CA PHE A 76 -1.27 -8.58 -1.56
C PHE A 76 -2.74 -8.30 -1.32
N ASN A 77 -3.42 -9.28 -0.76
CA ASN A 77 -4.82 -9.15 -0.36
C ASN A 77 -4.90 -8.91 1.14
N ILE A 78 -5.72 -7.93 1.50
CA ILE A 78 -6.04 -7.64 2.89
C ILE A 78 -7.45 -8.16 3.14
N SER A 79 -7.53 -9.37 3.63
CA SER A 79 -8.79 -10.02 3.97
C SER A 79 -8.85 -10.30 5.47
N THR A 80 -10.03 -10.10 6.05
CA THR A 80 -10.28 -10.44 7.45
C THR A 80 -10.55 -11.93 7.64
N SER A 81 -10.76 -12.67 6.55
CA SER A 81 -10.97 -14.11 6.57
C SER A 81 -10.08 -14.78 5.55
N LYS A 82 -9.24 -15.68 6.01
CA LYS A 82 -8.43 -16.52 5.12
C LYS A 82 -9.33 -17.63 4.57
N ASN A 83 -9.55 -17.62 3.26
CA ASN A 83 -10.24 -18.71 2.59
C ASN A 83 -9.58 -19.04 1.26
N GLU A 84 -9.84 -20.24 0.77
CA GLU A 84 -9.26 -20.75 -0.48
C GLU A 84 -9.64 -19.88 -1.69
N TRP A 85 -10.82 -19.25 -1.65
CA TRP A 85 -11.27 -18.39 -2.74
C TRP A 85 -10.41 -17.13 -2.89
N ASN A 86 -9.87 -16.60 -1.80
CA ASN A 86 -8.95 -15.46 -1.84
C ASN A 86 -7.65 -15.80 -2.57
N GLU A 87 -7.12 -17.00 -2.32
CA GLU A 87 -5.95 -17.50 -3.04
C GLU A 87 -6.22 -17.66 -4.54
N ILE A 88 -7.36 -18.27 -4.89
CA ILE A 88 -7.76 -18.48 -6.28
C ILE A 88 -7.93 -17.15 -7.00
N ARG A 89 -8.61 -16.19 -6.38
CA ARG A 89 -8.83 -14.87 -6.95
C ARG A 89 -7.53 -14.09 -7.14
N LEU A 90 -6.66 -14.14 -6.14
CA LEU A 90 -5.38 -13.44 -6.21
C LEU A 90 -4.49 -14.04 -7.29
N THR A 91 -4.49 -15.37 -7.43
CA THR A 91 -3.81 -16.06 -8.53
C THR A 91 -4.34 -15.61 -9.89
N GLY A 92 -5.67 -15.52 -10.03
CA GLY A 92 -6.32 -15.05 -11.26
C GLY A 92 -5.97 -13.61 -11.61
N VAL A 93 -5.98 -12.73 -10.61
CA VAL A 93 -5.59 -11.31 -10.76
C VAL A 93 -4.12 -11.20 -11.15
N ASN A 94 -3.25 -11.97 -10.52
CA ASN A 94 -1.83 -11.99 -10.84
C ASN A 94 -1.58 -12.44 -12.29
N GLU A 95 -2.24 -13.51 -12.74
CA GLU A 95 -2.14 -13.98 -14.13
C GLU A 95 -2.67 -12.95 -15.13
N TYR A 96 -3.78 -12.27 -14.79
CA TYR A 96 -4.31 -11.18 -15.61
C TYR A 96 -3.29 -10.06 -15.77
N PHE A 97 -2.69 -9.60 -14.69
CA PHE A 97 -1.70 -8.53 -14.74
C PHE A 97 -0.42 -8.93 -15.45
N LYS A 98 0.01 -10.18 -15.33
CA LYS A 98 1.16 -10.70 -16.10
C LYS A 98 0.92 -10.64 -17.61
N LYS A 99 -0.31 -10.88 -18.06
CA LYS A 99 -0.68 -10.75 -19.46
C LYS A 99 -0.71 -9.30 -19.93
N GLN A 100 -1.21 -8.41 -19.10
CA GLN A 100 -1.26 -6.97 -19.41
C GLN A 100 0.12 -6.32 -19.38
N TYR A 101 0.98 -6.79 -18.49
CA TYR A 101 2.31 -6.22 -18.27
C TYR A 101 3.39 -7.33 -18.30
N PRO A 102 3.64 -7.93 -19.48
CA PRO A 102 4.52 -9.10 -19.59
C PRO A 102 5.98 -8.80 -19.22
N GLN A 103 6.39 -7.54 -19.22
CA GLN A 103 7.74 -7.14 -18.82
C GLN A 103 7.88 -6.91 -17.32
N ALA A 104 6.77 -6.85 -16.58
CA ALA A 104 6.80 -6.60 -15.15
C ALA A 104 6.98 -7.91 -14.37
N HIS A 105 7.77 -7.84 -13.28
CA HIS A 105 7.88 -8.93 -12.32
C HIS A 105 6.79 -8.75 -11.25
N ILE A 106 5.77 -9.59 -11.28
CA ILE A 106 4.60 -9.51 -10.40
C ILE A 106 4.43 -10.83 -9.65
N THR A 107 4.41 -10.76 -8.33
CA THR A 107 4.10 -11.88 -7.45
C THR A 107 2.91 -11.54 -6.55
N HIS A 108 2.38 -12.49 -5.80
CA HIS A 108 1.25 -12.25 -4.92
C HIS A 108 1.37 -12.99 -3.59
N THR A 109 0.73 -12.43 -2.57
CA THR A 109 0.69 -13.00 -1.23
C THR A 109 -0.67 -12.72 -0.59
N VAL A 110 -1.25 -13.71 0.07
CA VAL A 110 -2.43 -13.52 0.93
C VAL A 110 -1.94 -13.35 2.37
N LEU A 111 -2.27 -12.22 2.98
CA LEU A 111 -1.92 -11.96 4.36
C LEU A 111 -2.85 -12.75 5.29
N ALA A 112 -2.26 -13.33 6.32
CA ALA A 112 -2.97 -14.17 7.27
C ALA A 112 -3.96 -13.38 8.13
N ASP A 113 -4.97 -14.11 8.64
CA ASP A 113 -5.93 -13.60 9.61
C ASP A 113 -5.28 -13.10 10.89
N GLY A 114 -5.98 -12.21 11.59
CA GLY A 114 -5.60 -11.71 12.88
C GLY A 114 -5.35 -10.21 12.86
N ASP A 115 -4.29 -9.74 13.50
CA ASP A 115 -3.93 -8.33 13.49
C ASP A 115 -3.38 -7.93 12.12
N LEU A 116 -4.17 -7.18 11.38
CA LEU A 116 -3.84 -6.73 10.03
C LEU A 116 -2.52 -5.97 9.97
N LEU A 117 -2.27 -5.12 10.96
CA LEU A 117 -1.07 -4.28 10.95
C LEU A 117 0.18 -5.09 11.25
N LEU A 118 0.09 -6.10 12.12
CA LEU A 118 1.19 -7.05 12.33
C LEU A 118 1.48 -7.87 11.08
N ALA A 119 0.43 -8.29 10.38
CA ALA A 119 0.59 -9.04 9.11
C ALA A 119 1.27 -8.19 8.05
N ILE A 120 0.90 -6.92 7.91
CA ILE A 120 1.55 -5.99 6.97
C ILE A 120 3.00 -5.72 7.38
N GLU A 121 3.25 -5.49 8.66
CA GLU A 121 4.62 -5.27 9.17
C GLU A 121 5.54 -6.45 8.86
N LYS A 122 5.07 -7.66 9.13
CA LYS A 122 5.81 -8.87 8.81
C LYS A 122 6.06 -9.01 7.32
N PHE A 123 5.05 -8.77 6.50
CA PHE A 123 5.15 -8.81 5.04
C PHE A 123 6.16 -7.80 4.51
N VAL A 124 6.11 -6.56 4.99
CA VAL A 124 7.06 -5.51 4.60
C VAL A 124 8.48 -5.91 4.94
N ARG A 125 8.70 -6.48 6.10
CA ARG A 125 10.02 -6.94 6.54
C ARG A 125 10.51 -8.15 5.76
N ASP A 126 9.69 -9.19 5.63
CA ASP A 126 10.08 -10.45 5.01
C ASP A 126 10.33 -10.31 3.50
N GLU A 127 9.55 -9.47 2.83
CA GLU A 127 9.66 -9.24 1.38
C GLU A 127 10.49 -7.99 1.03
N HIS A 128 11.05 -7.33 2.02
CA HIS A 128 11.86 -6.11 1.84
C HIS A 128 11.13 -5.02 1.05
N ILE A 129 9.87 -4.77 1.41
CA ILE A 129 9.02 -3.80 0.72
C ILE A 129 9.53 -2.37 0.98
N ASP A 130 9.78 -1.64 -0.08
CA ASP A 130 10.27 -0.25 -0.04
C ASP A 130 9.14 0.78 -0.07
N VAL A 131 8.02 0.45 -0.72
CA VAL A 131 6.85 1.32 -0.85
C VAL A 131 5.58 0.46 -0.81
N ILE A 132 4.56 0.93 -0.11
CA ILE A 132 3.22 0.34 -0.14
C ILE A 132 2.32 1.22 -0.99
N ALA A 133 1.72 0.66 -2.03
CA ALA A 133 0.75 1.33 -2.88
C ALA A 133 -0.67 0.85 -2.56
N LEU A 134 -1.62 1.77 -2.51
CA LEU A 134 -3.03 1.45 -2.27
C LEU A 134 -3.95 2.54 -2.83
N SER A 135 -5.23 2.23 -2.93
CA SER A 135 -6.25 3.17 -3.39
C SER A 135 -6.95 3.87 -2.23
N THR A 136 -7.35 5.11 -2.43
CA THR A 136 -8.06 5.93 -1.42
C THR A 136 -9.41 5.37 -1.01
N TYR A 137 -10.07 4.57 -1.85
CA TYR A 137 -11.33 3.97 -1.42
C TYR A 137 -11.15 2.95 -0.29
N ARG A 138 -9.93 2.58 0.02
CA ARG A 138 -9.58 1.73 1.17
C ARG A 138 -9.37 2.53 2.45
N ARG A 139 -10.28 3.44 2.74
CA ARG A 139 -10.21 4.34 3.89
C ARG A 139 -9.95 3.63 5.22
N ASN A 140 -10.57 2.45 5.41
CA ASN A 140 -10.41 1.70 6.65
C ASN A 140 -8.96 1.25 6.88
N ILE A 141 -8.26 0.91 5.82
CA ILE A 141 -6.84 0.51 5.90
C ILE A 141 -5.98 1.72 6.18
N LEU A 142 -6.19 2.83 5.44
CA LEU A 142 -5.48 4.08 5.67
C LEU A 142 -5.70 4.56 7.11
N ALA A 143 -6.95 4.57 7.59
CA ALA A 143 -7.27 4.98 8.95
C ALA A 143 -6.57 4.11 10.02
N ARG A 144 -6.48 2.80 9.78
CA ARG A 144 -5.77 1.88 10.68
C ARG A 144 -4.27 2.12 10.67
N MET A 145 -3.67 2.31 9.51
CA MET A 145 -2.23 2.57 9.36
C MET A 145 -1.84 3.90 10.00
N PHE A 146 -2.76 4.86 10.06
CA PHE A 146 -2.52 6.18 10.62
C PHE A 146 -3.00 6.33 12.07
N ASN A 147 -3.53 5.27 12.67
CA ASN A 147 -3.97 5.32 14.06
C ASN A 147 -2.76 5.34 14.99
N PRO A 148 -2.56 6.42 15.79
CA PRO A 148 -1.37 6.57 16.61
C PRO A 148 -1.27 5.56 17.75
N SER A 149 -2.40 5.05 18.24
CA SER A 149 -2.38 4.02 19.30
C SER A 149 -1.83 2.68 18.80
N ILE A 150 -2.09 2.36 17.54
CA ILE A 150 -1.56 1.17 16.88
C ILE A 150 -0.12 1.43 16.43
N ALA A 151 0.17 2.61 15.93
CA ALA A 151 1.48 3.02 15.48
C ALA A 151 2.55 2.98 16.58
N ARG A 152 2.20 3.28 17.84
CA ARG A 152 3.12 3.15 18.96
C ARG A 152 3.58 1.72 19.19
N LYS A 153 2.76 0.75 18.79
CA LYS A 153 3.11 -0.68 18.87
C LYS A 153 3.86 -1.15 17.63
N MET A 154 3.74 -0.43 16.53
CA MET A 154 4.23 -0.84 15.20
C MET A 154 4.95 0.32 14.52
N LEU A 155 6.27 0.33 14.63
CA LEU A 155 7.11 1.41 14.12
C LEU A 155 7.18 1.48 12.60
N PHE A 156 6.77 0.43 11.90
CA PHE A 156 6.92 0.37 10.45
C PHE A 156 6.09 1.45 9.71
N HIS A 157 5.02 1.96 10.32
CA HIS A 157 4.18 2.99 9.72
C HIS A 157 4.92 4.30 9.47
N THR A 158 5.97 4.55 10.25
CA THR A 158 6.79 5.76 10.12
C THR A 158 7.91 5.58 9.12
N ASP A 159 8.20 4.33 8.73
CA ASP A 159 9.40 3.99 7.98
C ASP A 159 9.13 3.57 6.54
N THR A 160 7.87 3.32 6.18
CA THR A 160 7.52 2.85 4.83
C THR A 160 6.76 3.91 4.05
N PRO A 161 7.29 4.42 2.94
CA PRO A 161 6.58 5.32 2.06
C PRO A 161 5.27 4.72 1.53
N LEU A 162 4.25 5.57 1.37
CA LEU A 162 2.94 5.20 0.86
C LEU A 162 2.67 5.89 -0.47
N LEU A 163 2.34 5.12 -1.50
CA LEU A 163 1.85 5.64 -2.76
C LEU A 163 0.33 5.46 -2.80
N VAL A 164 -0.40 6.57 -2.73
CA VAL A 164 -1.87 6.55 -2.65
C VAL A 164 -2.45 6.90 -4.00
N MET A 165 -3.18 5.96 -4.58
CA MET A 165 -3.87 6.10 -5.85
C MET A 165 -5.31 6.57 -5.62
N HIS A 166 -5.85 7.40 -6.52
CA HIS A 166 -7.21 7.94 -6.45
C HIS A 166 -8.10 7.28 -7.50
N ALA A 167 -8.43 6.04 -7.27
CA ALA A 167 -9.30 5.30 -8.19
C ALA A 167 -10.73 5.18 -7.66
#